data_2470dc84694be602a5bd806c9df1530b
#
_entry.id   2470dc84694be602a5bd806c9df1530b
#
_cell.length_a   1.000
_cell.length_b   1.000
_cell.length_c   1.000
_cell.angle_alpha   90.00
_cell.angle_beta   90.00
_cell.angle_gamma   90.00
#
_symmetry.space_group_name_H-M   'P 1'
#
loop_
_entity.id
_entity.type
_entity.pdbx_description
1 polymer ?
#
loop_
_entity_poly.entity_id
_entity_poly.type
_entity_poly.pdbx_seq_one_letter_code
_entity_poly.pdbx_strand_id
1 'polypeptide(L)'
;MRDSFRADLETSRTTQIDSLYLDSLAKQRQLKIASGAPALVRQAVPQIASARSDGRTLATYKAGTFQVKDLARWLLALDPNDVRGISTASDAQLNQFLKVLAQREMLLVEVDKAGVQLTPGDWRRLRAEHDSGVARLEGLLGVSPQMLNDSAATPAARVQLAMAHVDRYVDQAVTQNRAPFFPVPPFLASALRQGQPWSLNEAGIARAAESAQAIRAADTTVSAAPSTGLKRAPGPPPVAPDSGGRQGPR
;
A
#
# COMPACT_ATOMS: atom_id res chain seq x y z
N MET A 1 -30.61 -2.62 10.61
CA MET A 1 -30.57 -1.16 10.41
C MET A 1 -30.23 -0.36 11.67
N ARG A 2 -30.90 -0.56 12.83
CA ARG A 2 -30.57 0.23 14.05
C ARG A 2 -29.15 -0.03 14.57
N ASP A 3 -28.71 -1.26 14.56
CA ASP A 3 -27.39 -1.64 15.09
C ASP A 3 -26.23 -1.16 14.19
N SER A 4 -26.39 -1.23 12.84
CA SER A 4 -25.42 -0.66 11.93
C SER A 4 -25.31 0.86 12.06
N PHE A 5 -26.44 1.56 12.17
CA PHE A 5 -26.45 3.01 12.37
C PHE A 5 -25.81 3.41 13.71
N ARG A 6 -26.04 2.61 14.76
CA ARG A 6 -25.41 2.82 16.06
C ARG A 6 -23.89 2.63 16.00
N ALA A 7 -23.43 1.58 15.34
CA ALA A 7 -22.00 1.33 15.14
C ALA A 7 -21.33 2.44 14.32
N ASP A 8 -21.97 2.91 13.26
CA ASP A 8 -21.49 4.02 12.44
C ASP A 8 -21.41 5.33 13.24
N LEU A 9 -22.41 5.59 14.10
CA LEU A 9 -22.42 6.77 14.95
C LEU A 9 -21.32 6.70 16.04
N GLU A 10 -21.13 5.55 16.65
CA GLU A 10 -20.07 5.29 17.65
C GLU A 10 -18.68 5.47 17.00
N THR A 11 -18.48 4.92 15.80
CA THR A 11 -17.23 5.08 15.04
C THR A 11 -16.98 6.53 14.68
N SER A 12 -18.00 7.26 14.19
CA SER A 12 -17.89 8.67 13.86
C SER A 12 -17.54 9.53 15.08
N ARG A 13 -18.19 9.28 16.22
CA ARG A 13 -17.90 9.98 17.48
C ARG A 13 -16.49 9.70 17.98
N THR A 14 -16.05 8.46 17.97
CA THR A 14 -14.71 8.08 18.36
C THR A 14 -13.67 8.79 17.49
N THR A 15 -13.83 8.76 16.19
CA THR A 15 -12.95 9.46 15.24
C THR A 15 -12.90 10.97 15.51
N GLN A 16 -14.04 11.59 15.83
CA GLN A 16 -14.10 13.01 16.18
C GLN A 16 -13.35 13.32 17.48
N ILE A 17 -13.55 12.52 18.53
CA ILE A 17 -12.87 12.68 19.82
C ILE A 17 -11.36 12.52 19.64
N ASP A 18 -10.94 11.50 18.91
CA ASP A 18 -9.52 11.25 18.61
C ASP A 18 -8.88 12.43 17.85
N SER A 19 -9.58 12.96 16.85
CA SER A 19 -9.13 14.13 16.11
C SER A 19 -8.96 15.37 17.00
N LEU A 20 -9.96 15.65 17.85
CA LEU A 20 -9.90 16.77 18.79
C LEU A 20 -8.78 16.61 19.81
N TYR A 21 -8.57 15.41 20.32
CA TYR A 21 -7.48 15.11 21.24
C TYR A 21 -6.11 15.33 20.58
N LEU A 22 -5.89 14.80 19.38
CA LEU A 22 -4.65 14.96 18.64
C LEU A 22 -4.37 16.43 18.28
N ASP A 23 -5.38 17.19 17.90
CA ASP A 23 -5.24 18.64 17.67
C ASP A 23 -4.93 19.42 18.96
N SER A 24 -5.53 19.05 20.08
CA SER A 24 -5.23 19.61 21.40
C SER A 24 -3.77 19.32 21.80
N LEU A 25 -3.34 18.07 21.65
CA LEU A 25 -1.97 17.62 21.92
C LEU A 25 -0.96 18.39 21.05
N ALA A 26 -1.24 18.56 19.74
CA ALA A 26 -0.39 19.32 18.84
C ALA A 26 -0.26 20.80 19.26
N LYS A 27 -1.35 21.43 19.70
CA LYS A 27 -1.33 22.80 20.21
C LYS A 27 -0.53 22.91 21.53
N GLN A 28 -0.77 22.01 22.48
CA GLN A 28 -0.06 21.99 23.76
C GLN A 28 1.46 21.77 23.60
N ARG A 29 1.81 20.89 22.66
CA ARG A 29 3.20 20.57 22.32
C ARG A 29 3.82 21.54 21.31
N GLN A 30 3.07 22.56 20.84
CA GLN A 30 3.58 23.58 19.90
C GLN A 30 4.16 22.97 18.62
N LEU A 31 3.44 22.00 18.04
CA LEU A 31 3.88 21.34 16.80
C LEU A 31 4.07 22.36 15.67
N LYS A 32 5.24 22.34 15.05
CA LYS A 32 5.59 23.17 13.89
C LYS A 32 6.22 22.30 12.81
N ILE A 33 5.66 22.35 11.61
CA ILE A 33 6.25 21.71 10.42
C ILE A 33 7.34 22.63 9.88
N ALA A 34 8.50 22.06 9.54
CA ALA A 34 9.59 22.81 8.93
C ALA A 34 9.24 23.28 7.51
N SER A 35 9.59 24.50 7.13
CA SER A 35 9.25 25.07 5.82
C SER A 35 9.77 24.24 4.64
N GLY A 36 10.92 23.57 4.78
CA GLY A 36 11.49 22.68 3.76
C GLY A 36 11.01 21.23 3.83
N ALA A 37 10.11 20.88 4.75
CA ALA A 37 9.68 19.51 4.96
C ALA A 37 9.05 18.83 3.71
N PRO A 38 8.19 19.49 2.91
CA PRO A 38 7.65 18.89 1.69
C PRO A 38 8.74 18.44 0.71
N ALA A 39 9.78 19.24 0.54
CA ALA A 39 10.92 18.88 -0.33
C ALA A 39 11.67 17.65 0.19
N LEU A 40 11.89 17.56 1.51
CA LEU A 40 12.52 16.42 2.14
C LEU A 40 11.69 15.15 2.00
N VAL A 41 10.35 15.24 2.11
CA VAL A 41 9.44 14.12 1.87
C VAL A 41 9.61 13.59 0.45
N ARG A 42 9.58 14.47 -0.56
CA ARG A 42 9.75 14.07 -1.97
C ARG A 42 11.11 13.43 -2.25
N GLN A 43 12.16 13.83 -1.54
CA GLN A 43 13.47 13.17 -1.63
C GLN A 43 13.48 11.80 -0.95
N ALA A 44 12.81 11.65 0.18
CA ALA A 44 12.80 10.41 0.97
C ALA A 44 11.97 9.30 0.34
N VAL A 45 10.83 9.64 -0.29
CA VAL A 45 9.89 8.65 -0.84
C VAL A 45 10.54 7.70 -1.86
N PRO A 46 11.29 8.15 -2.88
CA PRO A 46 11.94 7.23 -3.82
C PRO A 46 13.12 6.47 -3.21
N GLN A 47 13.63 6.91 -2.06
CA GLN A 47 14.84 6.38 -1.42
C GLN A 47 14.59 5.96 0.03
N ILE A 48 13.47 5.29 0.30
CA ILE A 48 13.07 4.93 1.68
C ILE A 48 14.17 4.17 2.43
N ALA A 49 14.95 3.34 1.74
CA ALA A 49 16.02 2.56 2.36
C ALA A 49 17.11 3.47 2.98
N SER A 50 17.59 4.46 2.26
CA SER A 50 18.57 5.43 2.76
C SER A 50 17.96 6.45 3.72
N ALA A 51 16.68 6.77 3.56
CA ALA A 51 15.96 7.68 4.45
C ALA A 51 15.85 7.16 5.90
N ARG A 52 16.02 5.87 6.14
CA ARG A 52 15.99 5.26 7.49
C ARG A 52 17.10 5.73 8.43
N SER A 53 18.18 6.26 7.92
CA SER A 53 19.29 6.85 8.71
C SER A 53 19.31 8.37 8.68
N ASP A 54 18.37 9.01 7.99
CA ASP A 54 18.35 10.44 7.78
C ASP A 54 17.76 11.17 8.99
N GLY A 55 18.61 11.95 9.68
CA GLY A 55 18.23 12.73 10.86
C GLY A 55 17.69 14.13 10.58
N ARG A 56 17.46 14.53 9.31
CA ARG A 56 16.92 15.85 8.99
C ARG A 56 15.50 16.00 9.55
N THR A 57 15.23 17.19 10.10
CA THR A 57 13.99 17.46 10.82
C THR A 57 12.86 17.85 9.87
N LEU A 58 11.71 17.19 9.99
CA LEU A 58 10.46 17.48 9.28
C LEU A 58 9.49 18.31 10.13
N ALA A 59 9.47 18.04 11.44
CA ALA A 59 8.66 18.82 12.39
C ALA A 59 9.35 18.89 13.75
N THR A 60 9.04 19.95 14.49
CA THR A 60 9.49 20.15 15.87
C THR A 60 8.30 20.28 16.80
N TYR A 61 8.41 19.78 18.02
CA TYR A 61 7.43 19.95 19.07
C TYR A 61 8.11 19.94 20.44
N LYS A 62 7.42 20.40 21.47
CA LYS A 62 7.93 20.38 22.86
C LYS A 62 8.32 18.96 23.23
N ALA A 63 9.57 18.74 23.58
CA ALA A 63 10.18 17.48 23.97
C ALA A 63 10.51 16.50 22.82
N GLY A 64 10.55 16.96 21.55
CA GLY A 64 10.97 16.07 20.47
C GLY A 64 10.97 16.68 19.08
N THR A 65 11.40 15.85 18.13
CA THR A 65 11.40 16.16 16.71
C THR A 65 10.86 14.96 15.92
N PHE A 66 10.20 15.23 14.84
CA PHE A 66 9.84 14.23 13.83
C PHE A 66 10.83 14.37 12.67
N GLN A 67 11.56 13.31 12.37
CA GLN A 67 12.67 13.31 11.43
C GLN A 67 12.35 12.47 10.18
N VAL A 68 13.20 12.59 9.14
CA VAL A 68 13.03 11.79 7.91
C VAL A 68 13.11 10.29 8.19
N LYS A 69 13.95 9.84 9.11
CA LYS A 69 14.00 8.42 9.54
C LYS A 69 12.68 7.93 10.15
N ASP A 70 11.96 8.79 10.86
CA ASP A 70 10.66 8.47 11.44
C ASP A 70 9.60 8.38 10.35
N LEU A 71 9.61 9.32 9.39
CA LEU A 71 8.80 9.25 8.18
C LEU A 71 9.05 7.94 7.42
N ALA A 72 10.31 7.55 7.20
CA ALA A 72 10.65 6.32 6.50
C ALA A 72 10.04 5.06 7.17
N ARG A 73 10.00 5.03 8.51
CA ARG A 73 9.32 3.98 9.27
C ARG A 73 7.82 3.92 8.97
N TRP A 74 7.14 5.07 8.93
CA TRP A 74 5.72 5.16 8.58
C TRP A 74 5.45 4.78 7.12
N LEU A 75 6.28 5.23 6.18
CA LEU A 75 6.15 4.90 4.76
C LEU A 75 6.24 3.39 4.50
N LEU A 76 7.05 2.66 5.28
CA LEU A 76 7.16 1.20 5.19
C LEU A 76 5.88 0.47 5.67
N ALA A 77 5.04 1.12 6.46
CA ALA A 77 3.78 0.57 6.96
C ALA A 77 2.57 0.94 6.08
N LEU A 78 2.75 1.84 5.10
CA LEU A 78 1.69 2.24 4.17
C LEU A 78 1.59 1.30 2.97
N ASP A 79 0.42 1.29 2.32
CA ASP A 79 0.25 0.63 1.04
C ASP A 79 1.14 1.30 -0.03
N PRO A 80 1.78 0.53 -0.94
CA PRO A 80 2.61 1.09 -2.01
C PRO A 80 1.89 2.09 -2.93
N ASN A 81 0.57 2.00 -3.08
CA ASN A 81 -0.23 2.96 -3.83
C ASN A 81 -0.32 4.31 -3.11
N ASP A 82 -0.51 4.27 -1.77
CA ASP A 82 -0.53 5.48 -0.95
C ASP A 82 0.84 6.18 -0.99
N VAL A 83 1.92 5.43 -0.90
CA VAL A 83 3.30 5.95 -1.01
C VAL A 83 3.52 6.63 -2.36
N ARG A 84 3.02 6.06 -3.47
CA ARG A 84 3.08 6.70 -4.79
C ARG A 84 2.32 8.03 -4.84
N GLY A 85 1.16 8.08 -4.22
CA GLY A 85 0.36 9.31 -4.11
C GLY A 85 1.09 10.46 -3.39
N ILE A 86 1.93 10.12 -2.41
CA ILE A 86 2.74 11.11 -1.67
C ILE A 86 3.72 11.87 -2.59
N SER A 87 4.30 11.19 -3.58
CA SER A 87 5.28 11.80 -4.50
C SER A 87 4.68 12.95 -5.33
N THR A 88 3.39 12.88 -5.64
CA THR A 88 2.67 13.84 -6.50
C THR A 88 1.83 14.85 -5.71
N ALA A 89 1.78 14.71 -4.38
CA ALA A 89 0.99 15.56 -3.51
C ALA A 89 1.52 17.01 -3.46
N SER A 90 0.61 17.96 -3.33
CA SER A 90 0.94 19.38 -3.13
C SER A 90 1.62 19.61 -1.78
N ASP A 91 2.33 20.74 -1.63
CA ASP A 91 2.97 21.10 -0.35
C ASP A 91 1.96 21.20 0.80
N ALA A 92 0.76 21.69 0.52
CA ALA A 92 -0.31 21.77 1.51
C ALA A 92 -0.74 20.37 1.99
N GLN A 93 -0.90 19.43 1.06
CA GLN A 93 -1.23 18.04 1.38
C GLN A 93 -0.10 17.35 2.14
N LEU A 94 1.17 17.57 1.74
CA LEU A 94 2.32 17.03 2.45
C LEU A 94 2.46 17.60 3.86
N ASN A 95 2.22 18.89 4.05
CA ASN A 95 2.21 19.49 5.38
C ASN A 95 1.12 18.91 6.28
N GLN A 96 -0.09 18.68 5.74
CA GLN A 96 -1.17 18.04 6.49
C GLN A 96 -0.84 16.58 6.81
N PHE A 97 -0.27 15.84 5.87
CA PHE A 97 0.20 14.47 6.08
C PHE A 97 1.26 14.39 7.19
N LEU A 98 2.28 15.27 7.14
CA LEU A 98 3.31 15.35 8.16
C LEU A 98 2.74 15.75 9.53
N LYS A 99 1.76 16.66 9.57
CA LYS A 99 1.06 17.01 10.81
C LYS A 99 0.42 15.78 11.44
N VAL A 100 -0.31 14.99 10.65
CA VAL A 100 -0.96 13.76 11.14
C VAL A 100 0.06 12.74 11.66
N LEU A 101 1.16 12.53 10.94
CA LEU A 101 2.20 11.58 11.39
C LEU A 101 2.90 12.07 12.66
N ALA A 102 3.25 13.35 12.74
CA ALA A 102 3.86 13.92 13.93
C ALA A 102 2.90 13.87 15.15
N GLN A 103 1.59 14.05 14.95
CA GLN A 103 0.59 13.87 16.01
C GLN A 103 0.56 12.42 16.52
N ARG A 104 0.65 11.44 15.62
CA ARG A 104 0.73 10.02 15.99
C ARG A 104 1.99 9.69 16.75
N GLU A 105 3.15 10.23 16.35
CA GLU A 105 4.40 10.07 17.11
C GLU A 105 4.30 10.67 18.52
N MET A 106 3.71 11.85 18.66
CA MET A 106 3.48 12.44 19.97
C MET A 106 2.55 11.58 20.83
N LEU A 107 1.51 10.98 20.23
CA LEU A 107 0.61 10.07 20.93
C LEU A 107 1.35 8.82 21.41
N LEU A 108 2.22 8.23 20.58
CA LEU A 108 3.04 7.08 20.98
C LEU A 108 3.92 7.41 22.19
N VAL A 109 4.52 8.60 22.21
CA VAL A 109 5.30 9.06 23.39
C VAL A 109 4.43 9.19 24.65
N GLU A 110 3.20 9.67 24.52
CA GLU A 110 2.29 9.76 25.69
C GLU A 110 1.82 8.37 26.13
N VAL A 111 1.57 7.44 25.21
CA VAL A 111 1.23 6.04 25.49
C VAL A 111 2.36 5.35 26.27
N ASP A 112 3.61 5.53 25.82
CA ASP A 112 4.79 4.98 26.52
C ASP A 112 4.94 5.55 27.94
N LYS A 113 4.75 6.86 28.11
CA LYS A 113 4.79 7.51 29.43
C LYS A 113 3.68 7.04 30.36
N ALA A 114 2.50 6.78 29.81
CA ALA A 114 1.36 6.26 30.55
C ALA A 114 1.48 4.77 30.90
N GLY A 115 2.51 4.08 30.38
CA GLY A 115 2.73 2.65 30.59
C GLY A 115 1.64 1.78 29.98
N VAL A 116 0.93 2.28 28.97
CA VAL A 116 -0.12 1.51 28.28
C VAL A 116 0.51 0.36 27.51
N GLN A 117 0.00 -0.83 27.75
CA GLN A 117 0.46 -2.05 27.08
C GLN A 117 -0.68 -2.73 26.33
N LEU A 118 -0.33 -3.45 25.27
CA LEU A 118 -1.27 -4.28 24.55
C LEU A 118 -1.81 -5.38 25.44
N THR A 119 -3.13 -5.54 25.45
CA THR A 119 -3.78 -6.63 26.18
C THR A 119 -3.52 -7.98 25.50
N PRO A 120 -3.70 -9.10 26.22
CA PRO A 120 -3.66 -10.43 25.60
C PRO A 120 -4.65 -10.59 24.44
N GLY A 121 -5.77 -9.84 24.46
CA GLY A 121 -6.75 -9.80 23.37
C GLY A 121 -6.20 -9.12 22.12
N ASP A 122 -5.50 -8.00 22.30
CA ASP A 122 -4.86 -7.28 21.19
C ASP A 122 -3.76 -8.13 20.56
N TRP A 123 -2.95 -8.79 21.38
CA TRP A 123 -1.93 -9.72 20.87
C TRP A 123 -2.51 -10.88 20.06
N ARG A 124 -3.63 -11.46 20.50
CA ARG A 124 -4.31 -12.52 19.73
C ARG A 124 -4.80 -12.00 18.38
N ARG A 125 -5.40 -10.80 18.36
CA ARG A 125 -5.87 -10.18 17.11
C ARG A 125 -4.72 -9.91 16.14
N LEU A 126 -3.64 -9.30 16.60
CA LEU A 126 -2.46 -9.03 15.78
C LEU A 126 -1.84 -10.32 15.21
N ARG A 127 -1.76 -11.39 16.02
CA ARG A 127 -1.29 -12.69 15.53
C ARG A 127 -2.21 -13.27 14.48
N ALA A 128 -3.52 -13.23 14.68
CA ALA A 128 -4.48 -13.73 13.70
C ALA A 128 -4.40 -12.99 12.37
N GLU A 129 -4.24 -11.66 12.40
CA GLU A 129 -4.03 -10.84 11.19
C GLU A 129 -2.72 -11.21 10.49
N HIS A 130 -1.64 -11.36 11.26
CA HIS A 130 -0.34 -11.81 10.75
C HIS A 130 -0.45 -13.18 10.07
N ASP A 131 -1.01 -14.17 10.77
CA ASP A 131 -1.13 -15.55 10.29
C ASP A 131 -2.01 -15.62 9.03
N SER A 132 -3.09 -14.82 8.99
CA SER A 132 -3.93 -14.68 7.80
C SER A 132 -3.17 -14.08 6.60
N GLY A 133 -2.33 -13.07 6.86
CA GLY A 133 -1.48 -12.46 5.82
C GLY A 133 -0.45 -13.45 5.26
N VAL A 134 0.21 -14.20 6.14
CA VAL A 134 1.17 -15.24 5.74
C VAL A 134 0.46 -16.35 4.95
N ALA A 135 -0.65 -16.88 5.44
CA ALA A 135 -1.39 -17.95 4.77
C ALA A 135 -1.86 -17.53 3.36
N ARG A 136 -2.27 -16.25 3.21
CA ARG A 136 -2.63 -15.71 1.89
C ARG A 136 -1.45 -15.69 0.93
N LEU A 137 -0.28 -15.26 1.41
CA LEU A 137 0.94 -15.22 0.61
C LEU A 137 1.41 -16.64 0.24
N GLU A 138 1.41 -17.56 1.20
CA GLU A 138 1.71 -18.97 0.97
C GLU A 138 0.79 -19.61 -0.07
N GLY A 139 -0.51 -19.34 0.02
CA GLY A 139 -1.50 -19.82 -0.96
C GLY A 139 -1.27 -19.25 -2.36
N LEU A 140 -0.97 -17.95 -2.46
CA LEU A 140 -0.68 -17.28 -3.73
C LEU A 140 0.57 -17.86 -4.41
N LEU A 141 1.61 -18.10 -3.62
CA LEU A 141 2.87 -18.65 -4.11
C LEU A 141 2.82 -20.17 -4.30
N GLY A 142 1.81 -20.87 -3.77
CA GLY A 142 1.74 -22.32 -3.78
C GLY A 142 2.79 -22.98 -2.89
N VAL A 143 3.18 -22.32 -1.79
CA VAL A 143 4.23 -22.77 -0.87
C VAL A 143 3.72 -23.08 0.54
N SER A 144 2.41 -23.30 0.68
CA SER A 144 1.87 -23.65 2.00
C SER A 144 2.51 -24.96 2.51
N PRO A 145 2.75 -25.09 3.82
CA PRO A 145 3.37 -26.27 4.41
C PRO A 145 2.68 -27.59 4.01
N GLN A 146 1.36 -27.57 3.91
CA GLN A 146 0.58 -28.75 3.49
C GLN A 146 0.89 -29.12 2.05
N MET A 147 0.80 -28.17 1.11
CA MET A 147 1.09 -28.41 -0.32
C MET A 147 2.51 -28.93 -0.54
N LEU A 148 3.49 -28.38 0.17
CA LEU A 148 4.89 -28.81 0.05
C LEU A 148 5.08 -30.21 0.64
N ASN A 149 4.43 -30.54 1.75
CA ASN A 149 4.50 -31.86 2.37
C ASN A 149 3.85 -32.94 1.48
N ASP A 150 2.74 -32.63 0.84
CA ASP A 150 2.04 -33.56 -0.03
C ASP A 150 2.79 -33.79 -1.35
N SER A 151 3.59 -32.80 -1.79
CA SER A 151 4.29 -32.83 -3.08
C SER A 151 5.75 -33.27 -3.00
N ALA A 152 6.40 -33.23 -1.82
CA ALA A 152 7.80 -33.55 -1.67
C ALA A 152 8.11 -34.27 -0.34
N ALA A 153 8.70 -35.46 -0.44
CA ALA A 153 8.93 -36.35 0.69
C ALA A 153 10.04 -35.84 1.65
N THR A 154 11.06 -35.14 1.15
CA THR A 154 12.20 -34.70 1.94
C THR A 154 12.23 -33.20 2.17
N PRO A 155 12.79 -32.70 3.29
CA PRO A 155 12.94 -31.27 3.52
C PRO A 155 13.69 -30.53 2.40
N ALA A 156 14.75 -31.13 1.86
CA ALA A 156 15.52 -30.54 0.76
C ALA A 156 14.66 -30.41 -0.52
N ALA A 157 13.88 -31.44 -0.86
CA ALA A 157 12.98 -31.40 -2.01
C ALA A 157 11.88 -30.35 -1.83
N ARG A 158 11.37 -30.13 -0.61
CA ARG A 158 10.39 -29.08 -0.32
C ARG A 158 10.95 -27.68 -0.54
N VAL A 159 12.20 -27.45 -0.11
CA VAL A 159 12.88 -26.16 -0.35
C VAL A 159 13.03 -25.91 -1.86
N GLN A 160 13.49 -26.90 -2.61
CA GLN A 160 13.63 -26.77 -4.07
C GLN A 160 12.30 -26.53 -4.76
N LEU A 161 11.25 -27.22 -4.34
CA LEU A 161 9.89 -27.01 -4.86
C LEU A 161 9.38 -25.62 -4.54
N ALA A 162 9.56 -25.13 -3.32
CA ALA A 162 9.19 -23.79 -2.92
C ALA A 162 9.91 -22.73 -3.73
N MET A 163 11.22 -22.86 -3.94
CA MET A 163 11.99 -21.96 -4.80
C MET A 163 11.45 -21.93 -6.23
N ALA A 164 11.19 -23.09 -6.82
CA ALA A 164 10.63 -23.18 -8.17
C ALA A 164 9.24 -22.53 -8.29
N HIS A 165 8.42 -22.61 -7.24
CA HIS A 165 7.11 -21.93 -7.20
C HIS A 165 7.26 -20.41 -7.11
N VAL A 166 8.16 -19.91 -6.27
CA VAL A 166 8.45 -18.47 -6.15
C VAL A 166 9.01 -17.93 -7.47
N ASP A 167 9.98 -18.60 -8.09
CA ASP A 167 10.57 -18.20 -9.36
C ASP A 167 9.50 -18.12 -10.46
N ARG A 168 8.61 -19.11 -10.53
CA ARG A 168 7.49 -19.13 -11.47
C ARG A 168 6.55 -17.95 -11.25
N TYR A 169 6.21 -17.66 -10.00
CA TYR A 169 5.35 -16.52 -9.69
C TYR A 169 6.00 -15.20 -10.10
N VAL A 170 7.28 -15.01 -9.78
CA VAL A 170 8.04 -13.80 -10.16
C VAL A 170 8.09 -13.66 -11.68
N ASP A 171 8.36 -14.74 -12.42
CA ASP A 171 8.37 -14.71 -13.89
C ASP A 171 6.98 -14.33 -14.43
N GLN A 172 5.91 -14.95 -13.93
CA GLN A 172 4.54 -14.63 -14.36
C GLN A 172 4.14 -13.19 -14.04
N ALA A 173 4.52 -12.68 -12.87
CA ALA A 173 4.14 -11.34 -12.45
C ALA A 173 4.96 -10.24 -13.12
N VAL A 174 6.28 -10.43 -13.25
CA VAL A 174 7.21 -9.38 -13.72
C VAL A 174 7.44 -9.48 -15.23
N THR A 175 7.71 -10.68 -15.73
CA THR A 175 8.10 -10.87 -17.15
C THR A 175 6.88 -11.03 -18.05
N GLN A 176 5.90 -11.84 -17.63
CA GLN A 176 4.75 -12.18 -18.46
C GLN A 176 3.53 -11.31 -18.22
N ASN A 177 3.49 -10.55 -17.12
CA ASN A 177 2.33 -9.75 -16.68
C ASN A 177 1.02 -10.58 -16.62
N ARG A 178 1.13 -11.86 -16.24
CA ARG A 178 0.01 -12.82 -16.16
C ARG A 178 -0.47 -13.09 -14.73
N ALA A 179 0.32 -12.71 -13.72
CA ALA A 179 -0.04 -12.79 -12.32
C ALA A 179 -0.11 -11.38 -11.72
N PRO A 180 -1.06 -11.10 -10.82
CA PRO A 180 -1.09 -9.84 -10.12
C PRO A 180 0.12 -9.73 -9.19
N PHE A 181 0.71 -8.53 -9.14
CA PHE A 181 1.74 -8.25 -8.14
C PHE A 181 1.09 -8.17 -6.76
N PHE A 182 1.46 -9.07 -5.87
CA PHE A 182 0.99 -9.08 -4.50
C PHE A 182 2.03 -8.40 -3.59
N PRO A 183 1.69 -7.29 -2.95
CA PRO A 183 2.61 -6.65 -2.03
C PRO A 183 2.81 -7.54 -0.80
N VAL A 184 4.06 -7.87 -0.49
CA VAL A 184 4.40 -8.57 0.74
C VAL A 184 4.07 -7.66 1.92
N PRO A 185 3.31 -8.12 2.93
CA PRO A 185 2.99 -7.29 4.09
C PRO A 185 4.25 -6.69 4.72
N PRO A 186 4.25 -5.40 5.11
CA PRO A 186 5.45 -4.69 5.56
C PRO A 186 6.18 -5.36 6.72
N PHE A 187 5.44 -5.94 7.67
CA PHE A 187 6.02 -6.67 8.79
C PHE A 187 6.77 -7.93 8.35
N LEU A 188 6.22 -8.69 7.38
CA LEU A 188 6.85 -9.88 6.83
C LEU A 188 8.07 -9.51 5.99
N ALA A 189 7.96 -8.49 5.14
CA ALA A 189 9.09 -7.96 4.37
C ALA A 189 10.23 -7.50 5.29
N SER A 190 9.92 -6.86 6.42
CA SER A 190 10.91 -6.46 7.42
C SER A 190 11.59 -7.66 8.08
N ALA A 191 10.81 -8.67 8.49
CA ALA A 191 11.34 -9.89 9.10
C ALA A 191 12.25 -10.67 8.14
N LEU A 192 11.84 -10.84 6.88
CA LEU A 192 12.62 -11.51 5.85
C LEU A 192 13.95 -10.77 5.58
N ARG A 193 13.93 -9.44 5.51
CA ARG A 193 15.14 -8.64 5.30
C ARG A 193 16.11 -8.68 6.47
N GLN A 194 15.62 -8.86 7.70
CA GLN A 194 16.48 -8.99 8.88
C GLN A 194 17.06 -10.39 9.01
N GLY A 195 16.33 -11.42 8.61
CA GLY A 195 16.70 -12.81 8.78
C GLY A 195 17.60 -13.37 7.67
N GLN A 196 17.70 -12.72 6.52
CA GLN A 196 18.45 -13.23 5.37
C GLN A 196 19.37 -12.17 4.76
N PRO A 197 20.59 -12.54 4.32
CA PRO A 197 21.40 -11.65 3.52
C PRO A 197 20.71 -11.38 2.18
N TRP A 198 20.52 -10.12 1.84
CA TRP A 198 19.96 -9.73 0.55
C TRP A 198 20.72 -8.54 -0.02
N SER A 199 20.77 -8.48 -1.33
CA SER A 199 21.33 -7.34 -2.05
C SER A 199 20.43 -6.99 -3.24
N LEU A 200 20.39 -5.70 -3.59
CA LEU A 200 19.65 -5.21 -4.74
C LEU A 200 20.62 -4.91 -5.88
N ASN A 201 20.44 -5.54 -7.03
CA ASN A 201 21.19 -5.20 -8.22
C ASN A 201 20.52 -4.03 -8.96
N GLU A 202 20.79 -2.80 -8.50
CA GLU A 202 20.19 -1.58 -9.07
C GLU A 202 20.48 -1.43 -10.57
N ALA A 203 21.69 -1.77 -11.01
CA ALA A 203 22.06 -1.74 -12.42
C ALA A 203 21.24 -2.78 -13.24
N GLY A 204 20.94 -3.93 -12.65
CA GLY A 204 20.07 -4.95 -13.24
C GLY A 204 18.63 -4.45 -13.39
N ILE A 205 18.11 -3.79 -12.37
CA ILE A 205 16.77 -3.20 -12.39
C ILE A 205 16.65 -2.10 -13.46
N ALA A 206 17.66 -1.22 -13.56
CA ALA A 206 17.68 -0.17 -14.57
C ALA A 206 17.64 -0.77 -15.99
N ARG A 207 18.47 -1.78 -16.27
CA ARG A 207 18.46 -2.48 -17.58
C ARG A 207 17.13 -3.17 -17.85
N ALA A 208 16.52 -3.81 -16.88
CA ALA A 208 15.21 -4.44 -17.02
C ALA A 208 14.11 -3.41 -17.32
N ALA A 209 14.15 -2.25 -16.66
CA ALA A 209 13.22 -1.15 -16.91
C ALA A 209 13.37 -0.58 -18.33
N GLU A 210 14.60 -0.37 -18.80
CA GLU A 210 14.89 0.07 -20.17
C GLU A 210 14.38 -0.94 -21.20
N SER A 211 14.65 -2.24 -20.99
CA SER A 211 14.15 -3.32 -21.86
C SER A 211 12.63 -3.36 -21.90
N ALA A 212 11.96 -3.21 -20.77
CA ALA A 212 10.50 -3.18 -20.70
C ALA A 212 9.90 -1.97 -21.42
N GLN A 213 10.56 -0.80 -21.33
CA GLN A 213 10.16 0.41 -22.06
C GLN A 213 10.33 0.22 -23.58
N ALA A 214 11.44 -0.38 -24.03
CA ALA A 214 11.70 -0.67 -25.43
C ALA A 214 10.65 -1.63 -26.02
N ILE A 215 10.28 -2.69 -25.30
CA ILE A 215 9.24 -3.64 -25.70
C ILE A 215 7.89 -2.93 -25.84
N ARG A 216 7.50 -2.12 -24.86
CA ARG A 216 6.24 -1.35 -24.89
C ARG A 216 6.20 -0.36 -26.05
N ALA A 217 7.31 0.32 -26.34
CA ALA A 217 7.42 1.23 -27.48
C ALA A 217 7.26 0.50 -28.81
N ALA A 218 7.85 -0.70 -28.96
CA ALA A 218 7.70 -1.55 -30.13
C ALA A 218 6.25 -2.03 -30.33
N ASP A 219 5.58 -2.47 -29.27
CA ASP A 219 4.17 -2.90 -29.30
C ASP A 219 3.22 -1.75 -29.68
N THR A 220 3.50 -0.54 -29.23
CA THR A 220 2.68 0.65 -29.56
C THR A 220 2.82 1.03 -31.03
N THR A 221 3.97 0.79 -31.66
CA THR A 221 4.18 1.05 -33.07
C THR A 221 3.46 0.03 -33.99
N VAL A 222 3.30 -1.21 -33.53
CA VAL A 222 2.53 -2.24 -34.22
C VAL A 222 1.02 -1.98 -34.19
N SER A 223 0.52 -1.41 -33.09
CA SER A 223 -0.91 -1.06 -32.93
C SER A 223 -1.33 0.18 -33.74
N ALA A 224 -0.40 0.95 -34.26
CA ALA A 224 -0.64 2.15 -35.08
C ALA A 224 -0.74 1.86 -36.59
N ALA A 225 -0.79 0.60 -37.03
CA ALA A 225 -1.12 0.27 -38.39
C ALA A 225 -2.57 0.70 -38.72
N PRO A 226 -2.83 1.45 -39.80
CA PRO A 226 -4.16 1.97 -40.08
C PRO A 226 -5.14 0.81 -40.26
N SER A 227 -6.18 0.76 -39.46
CA SER A 227 -7.31 -0.12 -39.65
C SER A 227 -7.98 0.25 -40.96
N THR A 228 -7.61 -0.49 -42.02
CA THR A 228 -8.25 -0.44 -43.33
C THR A 228 -9.74 -0.73 -43.16
N GLY A 229 -10.55 0.25 -43.49
CA GLY A 229 -11.98 0.35 -43.29
C GLY A 229 -12.78 -0.95 -43.42
N LEU A 230 -13.28 -1.40 -42.29
CA LEU A 230 -14.50 -2.18 -42.26
C LEU A 230 -15.69 -1.22 -42.39
N LYS A 231 -16.28 -1.17 -43.60
CA LYS A 231 -17.54 -0.50 -43.88
C LYS A 231 -18.56 -0.97 -42.80
N ARG A 232 -18.95 -0.02 -41.97
CA ARG A 232 -20.04 -0.19 -41.01
C ARG A 232 -21.31 -0.55 -41.75
N ALA A 233 -21.85 -1.74 -41.54
CA ALA A 233 -23.16 -2.13 -42.02
C ALA A 233 -24.23 -1.11 -41.56
N PRO A 234 -25.22 -0.77 -42.41
CA PRO A 234 -26.27 0.15 -42.02
C PRO A 234 -27.09 -0.43 -40.89
N GLY A 235 -27.23 0.33 -39.82
CA GLY A 235 -28.04 -0.03 -38.65
C GLY A 235 -29.54 -0.15 -39.01
N PRO A 236 -30.31 -0.92 -38.24
CA PRO A 236 -31.76 -1.06 -38.46
C PRO A 236 -32.45 0.31 -38.31
N PRO A 237 -33.57 0.51 -39.06
CA PRO A 237 -34.30 1.78 -39.03
C PRO A 237 -34.90 2.08 -37.65
N PRO A 238 -35.09 3.35 -37.30
CA PRO A 238 -35.66 3.73 -36.02
C PRO A 238 -37.12 3.29 -35.93
N VAL A 239 -37.46 2.60 -34.82
CA VAL A 239 -38.82 2.23 -34.46
C VAL A 239 -39.59 3.51 -34.10
N ALA A 240 -40.70 3.74 -34.79
CA ALA A 240 -41.61 4.86 -34.54
C ALA A 240 -42.27 4.73 -33.15
N PRO A 241 -42.50 5.85 -32.43
CA PRO A 241 -43.18 5.78 -31.14
C PRO A 241 -44.66 5.40 -31.33
N ASP A 242 -45.05 4.34 -30.63
CA ASP A 242 -46.41 3.83 -30.57
C ASP A 242 -47.31 4.84 -29.78
N SER A 243 -48.17 5.50 -30.51
CA SER A 243 -49.21 6.37 -29.98
C SER A 243 -50.45 5.55 -29.65
N GLY A 244 -50.43 4.84 -28.54
CA GLY A 244 -51.54 4.01 -28.01
C GLY A 244 -52.29 4.74 -26.91
N GLY A 245 -53.52 5.13 -27.25
CA GLY A 245 -54.49 5.91 -26.55
C GLY A 245 -54.90 5.44 -25.16
N ARG A 246 -55.18 6.44 -24.36
CA ARG A 246 -56.00 6.42 -23.17
C ARG A 246 -57.42 5.88 -23.50
N GLN A 247 -57.91 4.97 -22.71
CA GLN A 247 -59.32 4.88 -22.36
C GLN A 247 -59.44 4.56 -20.86
N GLY A 248 -60.09 5.45 -20.14
CA GLY A 248 -60.39 5.41 -18.72
C GLY A 248 -61.78 4.75 -18.47
N PRO A 249 -62.36 4.88 -17.28
CA PRO A 249 -62.94 3.79 -16.49
C PRO A 249 -64.46 3.73 -16.55
N ARG A 250 -64.94 2.57 -16.11
CA ARG A 250 -66.17 2.50 -15.31
C ARG A 250 -66.01 1.44 -14.21
#